data_da8159c2c3079334c4849fcb21d24b43
#
_entry.id   da8159c2c3079334c4849fcb21d24b43
#
_cell.length_a   1.000
_cell.length_b   1.000
_cell.length_c   1.000
_cell.angle_alpha   90.00
_cell.angle_beta   90.00
_cell.angle_gamma   90.00
#
_symmetry.space_group_name_H-M   'P 1'
#
loop_
_entity.id
_entity.type
_entity.pdbx_description
1 polymer ?
#
loop_
_entity_poly.entity_id
_entity_poly.type
_entity_poly.pdbx_seq_one_letter_code
_entity_poly.pdbx_strand_id
1 'polypeptide(L)'
;VVKAVSDACKRAKAETIGAAVVSNQNERIKWVETKLVEAGFTYSPDAGRLIASWFGGDHARIAGLLATLTSAYGEGAKLSRSDIEVFLGEAGSVAPWDLTDAIDAGDSTKALLMLHRMMGDSHPLQILALLANRYAQMMKIDGRGVRTAADAVEILGGKEFTARKVLEQYQRLGSAGISRAISLIATADLDLRGGKDWEPELVMEVLVARLSRLGGAAPQRARAYKR
;
A
#
# COMPACT_ATOMS: atom_id res chain seq x y z
N VAL A 1 0.29 3.60 30.87
CA VAL A 1 1.64 2.99 30.92
C VAL A 1 2.67 3.89 30.27
N VAL A 2 2.40 4.44 29.07
CA VAL A 2 3.35 5.30 28.33
C VAL A 2 3.72 6.57 29.12
N LYS A 3 2.74 7.22 29.76
CA LYS A 3 2.98 8.46 30.53
C LYS A 3 3.86 8.21 31.76
N ALA A 4 3.61 7.15 32.51
CA ALA A 4 4.39 6.81 33.71
C ALA A 4 5.86 6.49 33.37
N VAL A 5 6.09 5.77 32.24
CA VAL A 5 7.45 5.48 31.75
C VAL A 5 8.14 6.78 31.31
N SER A 6 7.45 7.63 30.54
CA SER A 6 8.00 8.92 30.10
C SER A 6 8.37 9.82 31.28
N ASP A 7 7.54 9.88 32.31
CA ASP A 7 7.81 10.68 33.51
C ASP A 7 8.96 10.10 34.35
N ALA A 8 9.11 8.77 34.39
CA ALA A 8 10.25 8.13 35.02
C ALA A 8 11.56 8.44 34.28
N CYS A 9 11.55 8.34 32.94
CA CYS A 9 12.71 8.69 32.10
C CYS A 9 13.12 10.16 32.26
N LYS A 10 12.17 11.10 32.31
CA LYS A 10 12.43 12.52 32.56
C LYS A 10 13.08 12.76 33.94
N ARG A 11 12.56 12.08 34.97
CA ARG A 11 13.18 12.17 36.33
C ARG A 11 14.60 11.64 36.36
N ALA A 12 14.87 10.57 35.59
CA ALA A 12 16.20 9.99 35.46
C ALA A 12 17.12 10.79 34.51
N LYS A 13 16.67 11.91 33.94
CA LYS A 13 17.40 12.70 32.94
C LYS A 13 17.86 11.82 31.74
N ALA A 14 17.08 10.82 31.38
CA ALA A 14 17.38 9.95 30.27
C ALA A 14 17.27 10.70 28.93
N GLU A 15 18.19 10.42 28.02
CA GLU A 15 18.16 10.94 26.67
C GLU A 15 17.08 10.21 25.87
N THR A 16 16.26 10.96 25.14
CA THR A 16 15.25 10.40 24.29
C THR A 16 15.74 10.35 22.85
N ILE A 17 16.04 9.15 22.36
CA ILE A 17 16.41 8.93 20.96
C ILE A 17 15.13 8.64 20.16
N GLY A 18 14.85 9.48 19.18
CA GLY A 18 13.71 9.28 18.27
C GLY A 18 13.99 8.14 17.29
N ALA A 19 13.39 6.97 17.53
CA ALA A 19 13.45 5.82 16.63
C ALA A 19 12.17 5.64 15.79
N ALA A 20 11.40 6.72 15.59
CA ALA A 20 10.17 6.65 14.83
C ALA A 20 10.46 6.36 13.35
N VAL A 21 9.79 5.34 12.82
CA VAL A 21 9.83 5.03 11.39
C VAL A 21 9.10 6.15 10.62
N VAL A 22 9.77 6.69 9.61
CA VAL A 22 9.20 7.73 8.74
C VAL A 22 8.07 7.14 7.91
N SER A 23 6.82 7.37 8.30
CA SER A 23 5.63 6.79 7.68
C SER A 23 5.04 7.63 6.53
N ASN A 24 5.25 8.95 6.57
CA ASN A 24 4.74 9.88 5.57
C ASN A 24 5.65 9.89 4.33
N GLN A 25 5.07 9.83 3.12
CA GLN A 25 5.82 9.81 1.87
C GLN A 25 6.73 11.03 1.68
N ASN A 26 6.26 12.23 2.03
CA ASN A 26 7.07 13.44 1.90
C ASN A 26 8.25 13.46 2.90
N GLU A 27 8.05 12.96 4.09
CA GLU A 27 9.11 12.81 5.08
C GLU A 27 10.12 11.74 4.66
N ARG A 28 9.66 10.65 4.04
CA ARG A 28 10.55 9.62 3.47
C ARG A 28 11.44 10.19 2.38
N ILE A 29 10.88 10.98 1.46
CA ILE A 29 11.68 11.64 0.43
C ILE A 29 12.76 12.50 1.06
N LYS A 30 12.41 13.38 1.99
CA LYS A 30 13.37 14.24 2.70
C LYS A 30 14.45 13.45 3.45
N TRP A 31 14.03 12.35 4.10
CA TRP A 31 14.97 11.49 4.81
C TRP A 31 15.97 10.82 3.86
N VAL A 32 15.51 10.31 2.70
CA VAL A 32 16.39 9.74 1.66
C VAL A 32 17.33 10.80 1.11
N GLU A 33 16.83 11.99 0.82
CA GLU A 33 17.62 13.12 0.35
C GLU A 33 18.73 13.47 1.34
N THR A 34 18.41 13.52 2.63
CA THR A 34 19.41 13.72 3.69
C THR A 34 20.47 12.62 3.67
N LYS A 35 20.06 11.36 3.53
CA LYS A 35 21.00 10.22 3.51
C LYS A 35 21.90 10.21 2.28
N LEU A 36 21.40 10.63 1.12
CA LEU A 36 22.21 10.80 -0.09
C LEU A 36 23.26 11.89 0.07
N VAL A 37 22.89 13.02 0.67
CA VAL A 37 23.83 14.13 0.96
C VAL A 37 24.88 13.70 2.00
N GLU A 38 24.46 13.04 3.07
CA GLU A 38 25.38 12.50 4.11
C GLU A 38 26.39 11.50 3.51
N ALA A 39 25.98 10.74 2.48
CA ALA A 39 26.84 9.82 1.75
C ALA A 39 27.68 10.51 0.67
N GLY A 40 27.62 11.85 0.57
CA GLY A 40 28.42 12.66 -0.35
C GLY A 40 27.88 12.74 -1.80
N PHE A 41 26.70 12.20 -2.09
CA PHE A 41 26.13 12.23 -3.43
C PHE A 41 25.43 13.54 -3.76
N THR A 42 25.54 13.97 -5.03
CA THR A 42 24.59 14.87 -5.66
C THR A 42 23.58 14.04 -6.47
N TYR A 43 22.33 14.46 -6.54
CA TYR A 43 21.27 13.64 -7.17
C TYR A 43 20.22 14.49 -7.87
N SER A 44 19.55 13.90 -8.87
CA SER A 44 18.37 14.50 -9.46
C SER A 44 17.14 14.33 -8.55
N PRO A 45 16.17 15.26 -8.52
CA PRO A 45 14.96 15.12 -7.69
C PRO A 45 14.17 13.83 -7.96
N ASP A 46 14.24 13.31 -9.20
CA ASP A 46 13.58 12.04 -9.56
C ASP A 46 14.29 10.83 -8.96
N ALA A 47 15.60 10.89 -8.80
CA ALA A 47 16.39 9.85 -8.14
C ALA A 47 16.02 9.69 -6.67
N GLY A 48 15.93 10.79 -5.91
CA GLY A 48 15.50 10.78 -4.51
C GLY A 48 14.09 10.22 -4.33
N ARG A 49 13.14 10.63 -5.19
CA ARG A 49 11.77 10.11 -5.18
C ARG A 49 11.72 8.61 -5.51
N LEU A 50 12.51 8.16 -6.47
CA LEU A 50 12.59 6.75 -6.84
C LEU A 50 13.06 5.89 -5.67
N ILE A 51 14.17 6.27 -5.02
CA ILE A 51 14.68 5.57 -3.83
C ILE A 51 13.63 5.56 -2.72
N ALA A 52 13.00 6.70 -2.43
CA ALA A 52 11.98 6.80 -1.38
C ALA A 52 10.76 5.91 -1.63
N SER A 53 10.38 5.72 -2.90
CA SER A 53 9.31 4.80 -3.28
C SER A 53 9.74 3.34 -3.19
N TRP A 54 11.00 3.05 -3.50
CA TRP A 54 11.55 1.71 -3.52
C TRP A 54 11.71 1.10 -2.13
N PHE A 55 12.27 1.84 -1.17
CA PHE A 55 12.53 1.27 0.16
C PHE A 55 11.26 1.19 1.04
N GLY A 56 10.21 1.95 0.75
CA GLY A 56 8.97 1.94 1.52
C GLY A 56 9.14 2.41 2.96
N GLY A 57 9.34 1.50 3.88
CA GLY A 57 9.62 1.76 5.31
C GLY A 57 10.85 1.02 5.84
N ASP A 58 11.52 0.23 4.99
CA ASP A 58 12.70 -0.55 5.38
C ASP A 58 13.99 0.29 5.29
N HIS A 59 14.34 0.95 6.40
CA HIS A 59 15.53 1.80 6.47
C HIS A 59 16.85 1.04 6.28
N ALA A 60 16.87 -0.28 6.55
CA ALA A 60 18.09 -1.08 6.39
C ALA A 60 18.50 -1.21 4.91
N ARG A 61 17.53 -1.26 4.01
CA ARG A 61 17.77 -1.30 2.56
C ARG A 61 18.53 -0.07 2.04
N ILE A 62 18.32 1.10 2.64
CA ILE A 62 18.99 2.33 2.22
C ILE A 62 20.49 2.27 2.50
N ALA A 63 20.90 1.77 3.65
CA ALA A 63 22.33 1.64 3.98
C ALA A 63 23.03 0.72 2.97
N GLY A 64 22.43 -0.42 2.62
CA GLY A 64 22.96 -1.33 1.60
C GLY A 64 23.04 -0.69 0.21
N LEU A 65 21.96 0.02 -0.20
CA LEU A 65 21.94 0.73 -1.47
C LEU A 65 23.04 1.80 -1.54
N LEU A 66 23.18 2.63 -0.50
CA LEU A 66 24.23 3.67 -0.47
C LEU A 66 25.63 3.08 -0.56
N ALA A 67 25.92 2.00 0.19
CA ALA A 67 27.20 1.30 0.10
C ALA A 67 27.46 0.77 -1.31
N THR A 68 26.44 0.21 -1.99
CA THR A 68 26.53 -0.27 -3.35
C THR A 68 26.79 0.87 -4.34
N LEU A 69 26.07 1.99 -4.21
CA LEU A 69 26.24 3.16 -5.06
C LEU A 69 27.64 3.81 -4.86
N THR A 70 28.13 3.87 -3.61
CA THR A 70 29.48 4.35 -3.33
C THR A 70 30.54 3.44 -3.98
N SER A 71 30.34 2.14 -3.93
CA SER A 71 31.26 1.19 -4.56
C SER A 71 31.23 1.27 -6.09
N ALA A 72 30.07 1.57 -6.68
CA ALA A 72 29.90 1.60 -8.14
C ALA A 72 30.34 2.93 -8.77
N TYR A 73 30.03 4.05 -8.12
CA TYR A 73 30.22 5.40 -8.69
C TYR A 73 31.27 6.26 -7.95
N GLY A 74 31.70 5.86 -6.77
CA GLY A 74 32.61 6.61 -5.93
C GLY A 74 31.93 7.74 -5.13
N GLU A 75 32.66 8.33 -4.19
CA GLU A 75 32.18 9.47 -3.41
C GLU A 75 32.07 10.72 -4.29
N GLY A 76 31.08 11.57 -4.04
CA GLY A 76 30.85 12.81 -4.78
C GLY A 76 30.18 12.65 -6.13
N ALA A 77 29.80 11.43 -6.53
CA ALA A 77 29.16 11.19 -7.80
C ALA A 77 27.80 11.91 -7.92
N LYS A 78 27.42 12.26 -9.16
CA LYS A 78 26.12 12.81 -9.49
C LYS A 78 25.22 11.69 -9.98
N LEU A 79 24.18 11.37 -9.20
CA LEU A 79 23.27 10.26 -9.48
C LEU A 79 22.02 10.77 -10.23
N SER A 80 21.78 10.20 -11.39
CA SER A 80 20.52 10.35 -12.12
C SER A 80 19.56 9.20 -11.77
N ARG A 81 18.30 9.30 -12.21
CA ARG A 81 17.32 8.22 -12.07
C ARG A 81 17.82 6.91 -12.69
N SER A 82 18.39 6.96 -13.91
CA SER A 82 18.88 5.78 -14.63
C SER A 82 20.04 5.08 -13.91
N ASP A 83 20.90 5.84 -13.24
CA ASP A 83 22.03 5.28 -12.48
C ASP A 83 21.55 4.45 -11.29
N ILE A 84 20.40 4.82 -10.72
CA ILE A 84 19.82 4.17 -9.55
C ILE A 84 18.94 2.98 -9.92
N GLU A 85 18.16 3.08 -11.01
CA GLU A 85 17.24 2.01 -11.46
C GLU A 85 17.93 0.66 -11.61
N VAL A 86 19.18 0.65 -12.06
CA VAL A 86 19.97 -0.59 -12.25
C VAL A 86 20.21 -1.35 -10.94
N PHE A 87 20.30 -0.63 -9.81
CA PHE A 87 20.59 -1.22 -8.49
C PHE A 87 19.32 -1.51 -7.68
N LEU A 88 18.17 -0.99 -8.07
CA LEU A 88 16.95 -1.17 -7.30
C LEU A 88 16.29 -2.54 -7.53
N GLY A 89 16.65 -3.23 -8.61
CA GLY A 89 16.02 -4.47 -9.03
C GLY A 89 14.52 -4.28 -9.32
N GLU A 90 13.82 -5.37 -9.62
CA GLU A 90 12.36 -5.32 -9.80
C GLU A 90 11.57 -5.16 -8.49
N ALA A 91 12.22 -5.31 -7.35
CA ALA A 91 11.63 -5.32 -6.01
C ALA A 91 11.61 -3.92 -5.37
N GLY A 92 10.97 -2.96 -6.00
CA GLY A 92 10.52 -1.77 -5.27
C GLY A 92 9.41 -2.17 -4.29
N SER A 93 9.46 -1.65 -3.04
CA SER A 93 8.33 -1.78 -2.12
C SER A 93 7.06 -1.25 -2.80
N VAL A 94 6.13 -2.14 -3.08
CA VAL A 94 4.84 -1.78 -3.68
C VAL A 94 4.02 -1.08 -2.62
N ALA A 95 3.61 0.14 -2.90
CA ALA A 95 2.69 0.82 -2.00
C ALA A 95 1.35 0.06 -1.98
N PRO A 96 0.73 -0.13 -0.81
CA PRO A 96 -0.53 -0.87 -0.69
C PRO A 96 -1.63 -0.39 -1.63
N TRP A 97 -1.63 0.91 -1.98
CA TRP A 97 -2.60 1.47 -2.91
C TRP A 97 -2.34 1.09 -4.37
N ASP A 98 -1.13 0.71 -4.79
CA ASP A 98 -0.86 0.31 -6.16
C ASP A 98 -1.57 -0.98 -6.51
N LEU A 99 -1.61 -1.95 -5.57
CA LEU A 99 -2.39 -3.17 -5.70
C LEU A 99 -3.89 -2.86 -5.77
N THR A 100 -4.40 -2.05 -4.83
CA THR A 100 -5.83 -1.73 -4.79
C THR A 100 -6.27 -0.90 -5.99
N ASP A 101 -5.46 0.06 -6.46
CA ASP A 101 -5.76 0.87 -7.64
C ASP A 101 -5.77 0.00 -8.93
N ALA A 102 -4.88 -1.00 -9.04
CA ALA A 102 -4.89 -1.95 -10.16
C ALA A 102 -6.13 -2.86 -10.14
N ILE A 103 -6.53 -3.36 -8.97
CA ILE A 103 -7.78 -4.11 -8.77
C ILE A 103 -8.98 -3.24 -9.16
N ASP A 104 -9.01 -2.00 -8.69
CA ASP A 104 -10.09 -1.05 -8.95
C ASP A 104 -10.19 -0.70 -10.45
N ALA A 105 -9.07 -0.63 -11.15
CA ALA A 105 -9.03 -0.42 -12.59
C ALA A 105 -9.48 -1.65 -13.40
N GLY A 106 -9.57 -2.84 -12.77
CA GLY A 106 -9.83 -4.10 -13.47
C GLY A 106 -8.62 -4.65 -14.23
N ASP A 107 -7.43 -4.09 -14.00
CA ASP A 107 -6.17 -4.52 -14.62
C ASP A 107 -5.59 -5.71 -13.86
N SER A 108 -6.05 -6.92 -14.21
CA SER A 108 -5.62 -8.15 -13.56
C SER A 108 -4.12 -8.41 -13.71
N THR A 109 -3.53 -8.05 -14.85
CA THR A 109 -2.09 -8.23 -15.10
C THR A 109 -1.26 -7.39 -14.15
N LYS A 110 -1.58 -6.10 -14.06
CA LYS A 110 -0.90 -5.19 -13.12
C LYS A 110 -1.17 -5.57 -11.67
N ALA A 111 -2.41 -5.97 -11.34
CA ALA A 111 -2.76 -6.37 -9.97
C ALA A 111 -1.97 -7.62 -9.52
N LEU A 112 -1.81 -8.63 -10.37
CA LEU A 112 -1.00 -9.81 -10.08
C LEU A 112 0.48 -9.46 -9.95
N LEU A 113 1.02 -8.61 -10.82
CA LEU A 113 2.40 -8.13 -10.69
C LEU A 113 2.64 -7.41 -9.36
N MET A 114 1.71 -6.52 -8.94
CA MET A 114 1.79 -5.84 -7.65
C MET A 114 1.66 -6.82 -6.47
N LEU A 115 0.78 -7.81 -6.58
CA LEU A 115 0.65 -8.88 -5.58
C LEU A 115 1.96 -9.63 -5.37
N HIS A 116 2.59 -10.14 -6.43
CA HIS A 116 3.86 -10.87 -6.34
C HIS A 116 4.96 -10.04 -5.69
N ARG A 117 5.07 -8.77 -6.06
CA ARG A 117 6.02 -7.85 -5.43
C ARG A 117 5.75 -7.67 -3.94
N MET A 118 4.47 -7.53 -3.54
CA MET A 118 4.10 -7.40 -2.12
C MET A 118 4.38 -8.68 -1.34
N MET A 119 4.16 -9.86 -1.93
CA MET A 119 4.42 -11.14 -1.27
C MET A 119 5.91 -11.42 -1.02
N GLY A 120 6.80 -10.76 -1.74
CA GLY A 120 8.23 -10.79 -1.44
C GLY A 120 8.61 -10.18 -0.07
N ASP A 121 7.82 -9.20 0.41
CA ASP A 121 8.10 -8.46 1.64
C ASP A 121 7.00 -8.60 2.71
N SER A 122 5.84 -9.17 2.36
CA SER A 122 4.65 -9.20 3.24
C SER A 122 4.01 -10.58 3.25
N HIS A 123 3.61 -11.01 4.43
CA HIS A 123 2.88 -12.27 4.58
C HIS A 123 1.50 -12.20 3.90
N PRO A 124 1.01 -13.26 3.21
CA PRO A 124 -0.29 -13.29 2.52
C PRO A 124 -1.48 -12.81 3.37
N LEU A 125 -1.53 -13.18 4.66
CA LEU A 125 -2.57 -12.72 5.58
C LEU A 125 -2.56 -11.19 5.82
N GLN A 126 -1.40 -10.54 5.72
CA GLN A 126 -1.32 -9.07 5.85
C GLN A 126 -1.90 -8.39 4.61
N ILE A 127 -1.62 -8.94 3.43
CA ILE A 127 -2.18 -8.46 2.16
C ILE A 127 -3.70 -8.71 2.14
N LEU A 128 -4.14 -9.88 2.60
CA LEU A 128 -5.57 -10.18 2.74
C LEU A 128 -6.27 -9.19 3.66
N ALA A 129 -5.67 -8.88 4.83
CA ALA A 129 -6.22 -7.91 5.78
C ALA A 129 -6.33 -6.49 5.18
N LEU A 130 -5.35 -6.08 4.35
CA LEU A 130 -5.40 -4.83 3.59
C LEU A 130 -6.63 -4.79 2.68
N LEU A 131 -6.84 -5.84 1.88
CA LEU A 131 -7.99 -5.94 0.99
C LEU A 131 -9.30 -6.00 1.76
N ALA A 132 -9.37 -6.81 2.83
CA ALA A 132 -10.55 -6.92 3.70
C ALA A 132 -10.94 -5.55 4.29
N ASN A 133 -9.97 -4.78 4.79
CA ASN A 133 -10.22 -3.45 5.33
C ASN A 133 -10.76 -2.48 4.26
N ARG A 134 -10.24 -2.55 3.04
CA ARG A 134 -10.70 -1.73 1.91
C ARG A 134 -12.19 -1.96 1.63
N TYR A 135 -12.61 -3.22 1.48
CA TYR A 135 -13.99 -3.57 1.21
C TYR A 135 -14.91 -3.37 2.44
N ALA A 136 -14.41 -3.53 3.66
CA ALA A 136 -15.14 -3.18 4.87
C ALA A 136 -15.47 -1.68 4.95
N GLN A 137 -14.58 -0.80 4.48
CA GLN A 137 -14.88 0.63 4.38
C GLN A 137 -16.03 0.90 3.40
N MET A 138 -16.07 0.23 2.25
CA MET A 138 -17.19 0.34 1.30
C MET A 138 -18.50 -0.15 1.91
N MET A 139 -18.48 -1.25 2.66
CA MET A 139 -19.66 -1.73 3.39
C MET A 139 -20.21 -0.72 4.39
N LYS A 140 -19.34 0.05 5.06
CA LYS A 140 -19.79 1.05 6.04
C LYS A 140 -20.63 2.16 5.42
N ILE A 141 -20.42 2.48 4.15
CA ILE A 141 -21.19 3.50 3.43
C ILE A 141 -22.37 2.92 2.63
N ASP A 142 -22.42 1.59 2.47
CA ASP A 142 -23.49 0.90 1.75
C ASP A 142 -24.84 1.10 2.45
N GLY A 143 -25.88 1.41 1.66
CA GLY A 143 -27.24 1.64 2.15
C GLY A 143 -27.44 2.95 2.94
N ARG A 144 -26.41 3.77 3.14
CA ARG A 144 -26.51 5.01 3.94
C ARG A 144 -26.77 6.29 3.13
N GLY A 145 -27.03 6.17 1.84
CA GLY A 145 -27.35 7.32 0.98
C GLY A 145 -26.16 8.28 0.75
N VAL A 146 -24.93 7.85 0.97
CA VAL A 146 -23.70 8.63 0.79
C VAL A 146 -23.55 9.01 -0.68
N ARG A 147 -23.47 10.31 -0.98
CA ARG A 147 -23.36 10.85 -2.33
C ARG A 147 -22.10 11.68 -2.55
N THR A 148 -21.57 12.29 -1.50
CA THR A 148 -20.42 13.19 -1.56
C THR A 148 -19.23 12.65 -0.77
N ALA A 149 -18.03 13.16 -1.08
CA ALA A 149 -16.83 12.83 -0.30
C ALA A 149 -16.96 13.28 1.16
N ALA A 150 -17.66 14.41 1.41
CA ALA A 150 -17.91 14.90 2.76
C ALA A 150 -18.77 13.94 3.58
N ASP A 151 -19.88 13.42 3.00
CA ASP A 151 -20.70 12.39 3.65
C ASP A 151 -19.89 11.13 3.97
N ALA A 152 -19.01 10.73 3.04
CA ALA A 152 -18.13 9.58 3.24
C ALA A 152 -17.12 9.82 4.38
N VAL A 153 -16.55 11.03 4.52
CA VAL A 153 -15.65 11.39 5.63
C VAL A 153 -16.37 11.31 6.96
N GLU A 154 -17.62 11.75 7.05
CA GLU A 154 -18.41 11.71 8.28
C GLU A 154 -18.55 10.26 8.81
N ILE A 155 -18.73 9.30 7.91
CA ILE A 155 -18.93 7.89 8.28
C ILE A 155 -17.60 7.15 8.48
N LEU A 156 -16.62 7.38 7.59
CA LEU A 156 -15.35 6.65 7.56
C LEU A 156 -14.30 7.27 8.47
N GLY A 157 -14.40 8.58 8.70
CA GLY A 157 -13.31 9.36 9.29
C GLY A 157 -12.14 9.55 8.31
N GLY A 158 -11.09 10.22 8.77
CA GLY A 158 -9.84 10.34 8.04
C GLY A 158 -9.81 11.45 6.98
N LYS A 159 -8.98 11.27 5.96
CA LYS A 159 -8.74 12.28 4.92
C LYS A 159 -9.78 12.20 3.81
N GLU A 160 -10.26 13.34 3.35
CA GLU A 160 -11.23 13.46 2.25
C GLU A 160 -10.80 12.72 0.97
N PHE A 161 -9.51 12.78 0.63
CA PHE A 161 -8.97 12.05 -0.52
C PHE A 161 -9.22 10.54 -0.43
N THR A 162 -8.99 9.94 0.75
CA THR A 162 -9.22 8.51 0.97
C THR A 162 -10.71 8.17 0.92
N ALA A 163 -11.54 8.97 1.57
CA ALA A 163 -12.99 8.78 1.57
C ALA A 163 -13.58 8.90 0.16
N ARG A 164 -13.09 9.85 -0.65
CA ARG A 164 -13.48 9.99 -2.06
C ARG A 164 -13.14 8.75 -2.88
N LYS A 165 -11.93 8.19 -2.76
CA LYS A 165 -11.55 6.94 -3.44
C LYS A 165 -12.46 5.77 -3.05
N VAL A 166 -12.81 5.64 -1.78
CA VAL A 166 -13.74 4.60 -1.30
C VAL A 166 -15.12 4.80 -1.91
N LEU A 167 -15.63 6.03 -1.95
CA LEU A 167 -16.94 6.35 -2.53
C LEU A 167 -16.98 6.08 -4.05
N GLU A 168 -15.97 6.50 -4.80
CA GLU A 168 -15.86 6.24 -6.24
C GLU A 168 -15.92 4.74 -6.55
N GLN A 169 -15.20 3.95 -5.76
CA GLN A 169 -15.18 2.51 -5.93
C GLN A 169 -16.50 1.87 -5.51
N TYR A 170 -17.12 2.33 -4.42
CA TYR A 170 -18.45 1.92 -4.00
C TYR A 170 -19.48 2.16 -5.12
N GLN A 171 -19.47 3.36 -5.73
CA GLN A 171 -20.39 3.71 -6.81
C GLN A 171 -20.20 2.83 -8.05
N ARG A 172 -18.97 2.37 -8.32
CA ARG A 172 -18.66 1.49 -9.44
C ARG A 172 -19.13 0.05 -9.20
N LEU A 173 -18.85 -0.50 -8.01
CA LEU A 173 -19.16 -1.90 -7.66
C LEU A 173 -20.63 -2.10 -7.29
N GLY A 174 -21.22 -1.15 -6.60
CA GLY A 174 -22.54 -1.26 -5.98
C GLY A 174 -22.59 -2.33 -4.88
N SER A 175 -23.71 -2.41 -4.16
CA SER A 175 -23.90 -3.34 -3.03
C SER A 175 -23.66 -4.80 -3.41
N ALA A 176 -24.12 -5.22 -4.60
CA ALA A 176 -23.94 -6.59 -5.06
C ALA A 176 -22.47 -6.94 -5.34
N GLY A 177 -21.71 -6.00 -5.93
CA GLY A 177 -20.26 -6.17 -6.17
C GLY A 177 -19.48 -6.26 -4.87
N ILE A 178 -19.82 -5.42 -3.90
CA ILE A 178 -19.17 -5.42 -2.57
C ILE A 178 -19.46 -6.73 -1.83
N SER A 179 -20.73 -7.17 -1.77
CA SER A 179 -21.10 -8.47 -1.18
C SER A 179 -20.31 -9.62 -1.78
N ARG A 180 -20.15 -9.60 -3.12
CA ARG A 180 -19.38 -10.63 -3.82
C ARG A 180 -17.89 -10.57 -3.49
N ALA A 181 -17.31 -9.37 -3.40
CA ALA A 181 -15.91 -9.18 -3.03
C ALA A 181 -15.64 -9.69 -1.61
N ILE A 182 -16.52 -9.39 -0.64
CA ILE A 182 -16.42 -9.86 0.73
C ILE A 182 -16.50 -11.39 0.81
N SER A 183 -17.40 -12.01 0.04
CA SER A 183 -17.50 -13.47 -0.03
C SER A 183 -16.22 -14.10 -0.59
N LEU A 184 -15.59 -13.48 -1.61
CA LEU A 184 -14.30 -13.92 -2.15
C LEU A 184 -13.17 -13.81 -1.12
N ILE A 185 -13.12 -12.70 -0.38
CA ILE A 185 -12.13 -12.47 0.68
C ILE A 185 -12.32 -13.48 1.82
N ALA A 186 -13.55 -13.71 2.27
CA ALA A 186 -13.83 -14.69 3.31
C ALA A 186 -13.45 -16.12 2.88
N THR A 187 -13.69 -16.48 1.63
CA THR A 187 -13.25 -17.77 1.08
C THR A 187 -11.72 -17.87 1.08
N ALA A 188 -11.01 -16.83 0.65
CA ALA A 188 -9.55 -16.82 0.66
C ALA A 188 -8.97 -16.88 2.08
N ASP A 189 -9.60 -16.25 3.07
CA ASP A 189 -9.18 -16.36 4.47
C ASP A 189 -9.26 -17.81 4.98
N LEU A 190 -10.36 -18.52 4.65
CA LEU A 190 -10.50 -19.94 4.97
C LEU A 190 -9.46 -20.80 4.25
N ASP A 191 -9.25 -20.55 2.96
CA ASP A 191 -8.30 -21.30 2.14
C ASP A 191 -6.86 -21.12 2.66
N LEU A 192 -6.46 -19.89 3.02
CA LEU A 192 -5.16 -19.59 3.63
C LEU A 192 -4.94 -20.23 5.01
N ARG A 193 -6.02 -20.59 5.70
CA ARG A 193 -5.98 -21.31 7.00
C ARG A 193 -6.12 -22.81 6.87
N GLY A 194 -5.97 -23.35 5.66
CA GLY A 194 -6.02 -24.79 5.42
C GLY A 194 -7.39 -25.31 4.93
N GLY A 195 -8.27 -24.42 4.48
CA GLY A 195 -9.54 -24.82 3.87
C GLY A 195 -9.36 -25.54 2.53
N LYS A 196 -8.23 -25.32 1.87
CA LYS A 196 -7.75 -26.06 0.68
C LYS A 196 -6.27 -26.34 0.82
N ASP A 197 -5.84 -27.43 0.18
CA ASP A 197 -4.42 -27.79 0.03
C ASP A 197 -3.82 -27.04 -1.18
N TRP A 198 -3.80 -25.71 -1.07
CA TRP A 198 -3.22 -24.80 -2.06
C TRP A 198 -2.09 -23.99 -1.43
N GLU A 199 -1.07 -23.72 -2.21
CA GLU A 199 -0.04 -22.78 -1.80
C GLU A 199 -0.65 -21.38 -1.54
N PRO A 200 -0.23 -20.66 -0.48
CA PRO A 200 -0.77 -19.36 -0.13
C PRO A 200 -0.70 -18.34 -1.27
N GLU A 201 0.33 -18.44 -2.12
CA GLU A 201 0.48 -17.59 -3.31
C GLU A 201 -0.66 -17.80 -4.29
N LEU A 202 -0.98 -19.05 -4.61
CA LEU A 202 -2.08 -19.40 -5.52
C LEU A 202 -3.44 -18.91 -4.99
N VAL A 203 -3.68 -19.04 -3.67
CA VAL A 203 -4.91 -18.54 -3.05
C VAL A 203 -5.04 -17.03 -3.28
N MET A 204 -3.96 -16.28 -3.07
CA MET A 204 -3.95 -14.82 -3.22
C MET A 204 -4.06 -14.39 -4.69
N GLU A 205 -3.41 -15.09 -5.62
CA GLU A 205 -3.53 -14.85 -7.07
C GLU A 205 -4.98 -15.02 -7.54
N VAL A 206 -5.61 -16.12 -7.16
CA VAL A 206 -7.02 -16.39 -7.50
C VAL A 206 -7.94 -15.33 -6.91
N LEU A 207 -7.70 -14.90 -5.66
CA LEU A 207 -8.45 -13.82 -5.05
C LEU A 207 -8.31 -12.52 -5.84
N VAL A 208 -7.07 -12.06 -6.08
CA VAL A 208 -6.79 -10.79 -6.76
C VAL A 208 -7.32 -10.78 -8.19
N ALA A 209 -7.15 -11.88 -8.93
CA ALA A 209 -7.70 -12.00 -10.28
C ALA A 209 -9.24 -11.91 -10.30
N ARG A 210 -9.92 -12.52 -9.31
CA ARG A 210 -11.39 -12.43 -9.17
C ARG A 210 -11.86 -11.04 -8.77
N LEU A 211 -11.17 -10.38 -7.83
CA LEU A 211 -11.49 -9.01 -7.41
C LEU A 211 -11.31 -8.02 -8.57
N SER A 212 -10.23 -8.14 -9.35
CA SER A 212 -9.98 -7.30 -10.53
C SER A 212 -11.11 -7.41 -11.57
N ARG A 213 -11.66 -8.62 -11.76
CA ARG A 213 -12.82 -8.81 -12.66
C ARG A 213 -14.08 -8.08 -12.17
N LEU A 214 -14.27 -7.95 -10.87
CA LEU A 214 -15.37 -7.15 -10.32
C LEU A 214 -15.13 -5.65 -10.57
N GLY A 215 -13.89 -5.18 -10.40
CA GLY A 215 -13.51 -3.79 -10.63
C GLY A 215 -13.65 -3.34 -12.09
N GLY A 216 -13.36 -4.23 -13.05
CA GLY A 216 -13.46 -3.97 -14.50
C GLY A 216 -14.87 -4.13 -15.08
N ALA A 217 -15.81 -4.70 -14.36
CA ALA A 217 -17.18 -4.84 -14.85
C ALA A 217 -17.87 -3.47 -14.87
N ALA A 218 -18.35 -3.03 -16.04
CA ALA A 218 -19.20 -1.84 -16.14
C ALA A 218 -20.42 -2.01 -15.21
N PRO A 219 -20.91 -0.92 -14.57
CA PRO A 219 -22.05 -1.01 -13.66
C PRO A 219 -23.23 -1.64 -14.39
N GLN A 220 -23.68 -2.79 -13.90
CA GLN A 220 -24.92 -3.39 -14.40
C GLN A 220 -26.04 -2.40 -14.08
N ARG A 221 -26.51 -1.67 -15.11
CA ARG A 221 -27.73 -0.88 -15.01
C ARG A 221 -28.80 -1.82 -14.46
N ALA A 222 -29.32 -1.50 -13.28
CA ALA A 222 -30.44 -2.19 -12.70
C ALA A 222 -31.50 -2.34 -13.78
N ARG A 223 -31.75 -3.56 -14.26
CA ARG A 223 -32.92 -3.86 -15.10
C ARG A 223 -34.13 -3.54 -14.24
N ALA A 224 -34.71 -2.37 -14.49
CA ALA A 224 -35.99 -2.01 -13.92
C ALA A 224 -36.96 -3.13 -14.27
N TYR A 225 -37.38 -3.87 -13.26
CA TYR A 225 -38.47 -4.84 -13.37
C TYR A 225 -39.74 -4.02 -13.61
N LYS A 226 -40.11 -3.82 -14.87
CA LYS A 226 -41.44 -3.36 -15.23
C LYS A 226 -42.40 -4.54 -15.00
N ARG A 227 -43.21 -4.42 -13.95
CA ARG A 227 -44.47 -5.11 -13.85
C ARG A 227 -45.51 -4.37 -14.64
#